data_ad46ed02e51f8797dff43505d062bfdc
#
_entry.id   ad46ed02e51f8797dff43505d062bfdc
#
_cell.length_a   1.000
_cell.length_b   1.000
_cell.length_c   1.000
_cell.angle_alpha   90.00
_cell.angle_beta   90.00
_cell.angle_gamma   90.00
#
_symmetry.space_group_name_H-M   'P 1'
#
loop_
_entity.id
_entity.type
_entity.pdbx_description
1 polymer ?
#
loop_
_entity_poly.entity_id
_entity_poly.type
_entity_poly.pdbx_seq_one_letter_code
_entity_poly.pdbx_strand_id
1 'polypeptide(L)'
;MEKHTIDPMVSAEHLAGAVRFATVSNADNSLTDYTKFDAFHEYLKETYPLVHKQLALEHTDQAGLLFHWKGTGKSGAAPLLLMAHQDVVPEGDPEKWTYPPYSGTIADGKIWGRGSSDCKSNLIGHLEAVEALLEKGYEPDYDLYLSYGYMEEVAGGKIPAETLRGTGIRFGAVLDEGGGVRPGSDYGIDDKALCTIGLCEKG
;
A
#
# COMPACT_ATOMS: atom_id res chain seq x y z
N MET A 1 -22.35 11.67 -6.81
CA MET A 1 -20.92 11.37 -7.04
C MET A 1 -20.82 10.56 -8.32
N GLU A 2 -20.17 11.08 -9.35
CA GLU A 2 -19.83 10.25 -10.52
C GLU A 2 -18.94 9.09 -10.06
N LYS A 3 -19.24 7.88 -10.52
CA LYS A 3 -18.37 6.73 -10.25
C LYS A 3 -17.02 6.98 -10.95
N HIS A 4 -15.97 7.13 -10.18
CA HIS A 4 -14.62 7.15 -10.69
C HIS A 4 -14.29 5.73 -11.16
N THR A 5 -14.13 5.56 -12.45
CA THR A 5 -13.78 4.26 -13.02
C THR A 5 -12.27 4.22 -13.20
N ILE A 6 -11.59 3.57 -12.29
CA ILE A 6 -10.20 3.16 -12.48
C ILE A 6 -10.25 1.92 -13.38
N ASP A 7 -9.42 1.87 -14.42
CA ASP A 7 -9.33 0.69 -15.28
C ASP A 7 -8.71 -0.48 -14.49
N PRO A 8 -9.44 -1.56 -14.22
CA PRO A 8 -8.93 -2.65 -13.40
C PRO A 8 -7.75 -3.38 -14.05
N MET A 9 -7.62 -3.35 -15.39
CA MET A 9 -6.48 -3.97 -16.06
C MET A 9 -5.22 -3.14 -15.92
N VAL A 10 -5.32 -1.82 -16.02
CA VAL A 10 -4.19 -0.91 -15.77
C VAL A 10 -3.70 -1.05 -14.33
N SER A 11 -4.62 -1.04 -13.36
CA SER A 11 -4.25 -1.25 -11.94
C SER A 11 -3.62 -2.63 -11.71
N ALA A 12 -4.10 -3.67 -12.41
CA ALA A 12 -3.50 -5.00 -12.33
C ALA A 12 -2.07 -5.02 -12.90
N GLU A 13 -1.82 -4.31 -13.99
CA GLU A 13 -0.48 -4.16 -14.58
C GLU A 13 0.45 -3.39 -13.64
N HIS A 14 -0.02 -2.34 -12.99
CA HIS A 14 0.75 -1.59 -12.00
C HIS A 14 1.10 -2.45 -10.78
N LEU A 15 0.16 -3.22 -10.25
CA LEU A 15 0.47 -4.16 -9.17
C LEU A 15 1.43 -5.26 -9.63
N ALA A 16 1.24 -5.82 -10.82
CA ALA A 16 2.15 -6.81 -11.40
C ALA A 16 3.56 -6.26 -11.56
N GLY A 17 3.69 -4.99 -11.98
CA GLY A 17 4.96 -4.27 -12.03
C GLY A 17 5.60 -4.11 -10.65
N ALA A 18 4.83 -3.71 -9.64
CA ALA A 18 5.29 -3.57 -8.25
C ALA A 18 5.83 -4.90 -7.66
N VAL A 19 5.19 -6.02 -8.00
CA VAL A 19 5.60 -7.37 -7.54
C VAL A 19 7.00 -7.76 -8.05
N ARG A 20 7.46 -7.20 -9.15
CA ARG A 20 8.79 -7.51 -9.72
C ARG A 20 9.95 -7.01 -8.89
N PHE A 21 9.72 -6.14 -7.93
CA PHE A 21 10.75 -5.66 -7.01
C PHE A 21 10.78 -6.53 -5.76
N ALA A 22 11.88 -7.28 -5.60
CA ALA A 22 12.11 -8.15 -4.45
C ALA A 22 12.56 -7.33 -3.22
N THR A 23 11.66 -6.53 -2.68
CA THR A 23 11.90 -5.66 -1.51
C THR A 23 11.88 -6.47 -0.21
N VAL A 24 12.77 -7.46 -0.11
CA VAL A 24 12.83 -8.37 1.04
C VAL A 24 13.47 -7.67 2.24
N SER A 25 12.76 -7.61 3.36
CA SER A 25 13.30 -7.19 4.64
C SER A 25 13.94 -8.34 5.41
N ASN A 26 14.96 -8.03 6.19
CA ASN A 26 15.66 -8.98 7.04
C ASN A 26 15.69 -8.49 8.49
N ALA A 27 15.56 -9.41 9.44
CA ALA A 27 15.70 -9.10 10.86
C ALA A 27 17.09 -8.51 11.19
N ASP A 28 18.13 -8.98 10.52
CA ASP A 28 19.42 -8.29 10.44
C ASP A 28 19.38 -7.29 9.28
N ASN A 29 19.17 -6.03 9.63
CA ASN A 29 18.99 -4.94 8.69
C ASN A 29 20.20 -4.77 7.73
N SER A 30 21.39 -5.21 8.10
CA SER A 30 22.58 -5.16 7.25
C SER A 30 22.48 -6.08 6.03
N LEU A 31 21.56 -7.04 6.04
CA LEU A 31 21.29 -7.99 4.95
C LEU A 31 20.15 -7.52 4.02
N THR A 32 19.50 -6.41 4.33
CA THR A 32 18.46 -5.83 3.48
C THR A 32 19.09 -5.11 2.30
N ASP A 33 18.70 -5.51 1.08
CA ASP A 33 19.15 -4.85 -0.15
C ASP A 33 18.28 -3.62 -0.46
N TYR A 34 18.70 -2.47 0.06
CA TYR A 34 17.98 -1.21 -0.14
C TYR A 34 17.93 -0.74 -1.60
N THR A 35 18.80 -1.24 -2.48
CA THR A 35 18.74 -0.90 -3.91
C THR A 35 17.43 -1.38 -4.56
N LYS A 36 16.80 -2.41 -4.00
CA LYS A 36 15.49 -2.89 -4.45
C LYS A 36 14.37 -1.93 -4.07
N PHE A 37 14.48 -1.30 -2.90
CA PHE A 37 13.54 -0.28 -2.47
C PHE A 37 13.72 1.00 -3.30
N ASP A 38 14.95 1.44 -3.54
CA ASP A 38 15.23 2.60 -4.40
C ASP A 38 14.64 2.40 -5.81
N ALA A 39 14.86 1.23 -6.41
CA ALA A 39 14.29 0.90 -7.71
C ALA A 39 12.75 0.85 -7.69
N PHE A 40 12.17 0.38 -6.59
CA PHE A 40 10.72 0.38 -6.40
C PHE A 40 10.17 1.81 -6.25
N HIS A 41 10.87 2.69 -5.55
CA HIS A 41 10.49 4.10 -5.42
C HIS A 41 10.49 4.83 -6.78
N GLU A 42 11.50 4.60 -7.61
CA GLU A 42 11.51 5.15 -8.97
C GLU A 42 10.35 4.60 -9.82
N TYR A 43 10.05 3.30 -9.70
CA TYR A 43 8.87 2.72 -10.35
C TYR A 43 7.57 3.40 -9.89
N LEU A 44 7.39 3.63 -8.59
CA LEU A 44 6.20 4.33 -8.08
C LEU A 44 6.10 5.75 -8.63
N LYS A 45 7.22 6.45 -8.71
CA LYS A 45 7.29 7.81 -9.23
C LYS A 45 6.95 7.90 -10.72
N GLU A 46 7.41 6.95 -11.52
CA GLU A 46 7.09 6.85 -12.95
C GLU A 46 5.62 6.48 -13.16
N THR A 47 5.08 5.60 -12.32
CA THR A 47 3.71 5.09 -12.43
C THR A 47 2.67 6.11 -11.94
N TYR A 48 2.99 6.89 -10.89
CA TYR A 48 2.09 7.86 -10.24
C TYR A 48 2.67 9.27 -10.22
N PRO A 49 2.83 9.90 -11.40
CA PRO A 49 3.51 11.19 -11.53
C PRO A 49 2.75 12.35 -10.86
N LEU A 50 1.42 12.31 -10.80
CA LEU A 50 0.66 13.39 -10.15
C LEU A 50 0.77 13.31 -8.64
N VAL A 51 0.74 12.11 -8.06
CA VAL A 51 1.01 11.91 -6.63
C VAL A 51 2.36 12.52 -6.26
N HIS A 52 3.43 12.15 -6.97
CA HIS A 52 4.77 12.64 -6.68
C HIS A 52 4.98 14.13 -6.99
N LYS A 53 4.15 14.70 -7.87
CA LYS A 53 4.20 16.14 -8.21
C LYS A 53 3.42 17.01 -7.23
N GLN A 54 2.30 16.52 -6.72
CA GLN A 54 1.33 17.36 -5.99
C GLN A 54 1.30 17.12 -4.49
N LEU A 55 1.68 15.92 -4.03
CA LEU A 55 1.79 15.63 -2.60
C LEU A 55 3.19 15.97 -2.11
N ALA A 56 3.29 16.44 -0.86
CA ALA A 56 4.58 16.50 -0.19
C ALA A 56 5.04 15.08 0.14
N LEU A 57 6.27 14.75 -0.19
CA LEU A 57 6.90 13.46 0.12
C LEU A 57 8.05 13.66 1.08
N GLU A 58 8.04 12.93 2.18
CA GLU A 58 9.15 12.77 3.11
C GLU A 58 9.65 11.32 3.04
N HIS A 59 10.96 11.16 2.85
CA HIS A 59 11.62 9.87 3.00
C HIS A 59 11.93 9.66 4.47
N THR A 60 11.39 8.61 5.05
CA THR A 60 11.51 8.32 6.47
C THR A 60 12.45 7.14 6.68
N ASP A 61 13.40 7.31 7.59
CA ASP A 61 14.43 6.31 7.90
C ASP A 61 15.15 5.82 6.60
N GLN A 62 15.36 4.52 6.41
CA GLN A 62 16.13 3.96 5.29
C GLN A 62 15.33 3.90 3.98
N ALA A 63 14.06 3.48 4.04
CA ALA A 63 13.24 3.28 2.85
C ALA A 63 11.74 3.58 3.06
N GLY A 64 11.35 4.20 4.17
CA GLY A 64 9.96 4.58 4.38
C GLY A 64 9.54 5.78 3.53
N LEU A 65 8.29 5.81 3.12
CA LEU A 65 7.69 6.92 2.38
C LEU A 65 6.49 7.47 3.17
N LEU A 66 6.46 8.78 3.36
CA LEU A 66 5.33 9.48 3.95
C LEU A 66 4.86 10.58 2.99
N PHE A 67 3.73 10.35 2.35
CA PHE A 67 3.09 11.36 1.52
C PHE A 67 2.07 12.16 2.34
N HIS A 68 1.97 13.43 2.06
CA HIS A 68 0.97 14.34 2.63
C HIS A 68 0.23 15.08 1.54
N TRP A 69 -1.06 14.79 1.40
CA TRP A 69 -1.99 15.55 0.56
C TRP A 69 -2.73 16.54 1.43
N LYS A 70 -2.34 17.80 1.32
CA LYS A 70 -2.94 18.87 2.11
C LYS A 70 -4.37 19.13 1.66
N GLY A 71 -5.29 19.08 2.61
CA GLY A 71 -6.69 19.39 2.38
C GLY A 71 -6.99 20.89 2.42
N THR A 72 -8.19 21.26 1.99
CA THR A 72 -8.67 22.65 2.03
C THR A 72 -9.01 23.12 3.45
N GLY A 73 -9.12 22.21 4.41
CA GLY A 73 -9.52 22.49 5.79
C GLY A 73 -11.00 22.85 5.97
N LYS A 74 -11.81 22.80 4.91
CA LYS A 74 -13.25 23.23 4.98
C LYS A 74 -14.09 22.40 5.91
N SER A 75 -13.78 21.11 6.06
CA SER A 75 -14.55 20.22 6.95
C SER A 75 -14.22 20.40 8.42
N GLY A 76 -13.04 20.95 8.76
CA GLY A 76 -12.50 20.93 10.13
C GLY A 76 -12.24 19.53 10.67
N ALA A 77 -12.33 18.48 9.84
CA ALA A 77 -12.07 17.11 10.24
C ALA A 77 -10.59 16.87 10.50
N ALA A 78 -10.29 15.96 11.43
CA ALA A 78 -8.92 15.52 11.66
C ALA A 78 -8.40 14.73 10.44
N PRO A 79 -7.07 14.71 10.22
CA PRO A 79 -6.46 14.01 9.10
C PRO A 79 -6.80 12.52 9.04
N LEU A 80 -6.83 11.96 7.83
CA LEU A 80 -6.91 10.53 7.58
C LEU A 80 -5.51 9.97 7.30
N LEU A 81 -5.19 8.81 7.84
CA LEU A 81 -3.98 8.06 7.55
C LEU A 81 -4.34 6.74 6.84
N LEU A 82 -3.73 6.49 5.70
CA LEU A 82 -3.72 5.20 5.02
C LEU A 82 -2.32 4.59 5.15
N MET A 83 -2.24 3.35 5.57
CA MET A 83 -0.99 2.64 5.80
C MET A 83 -0.88 1.41 4.89
N ALA A 84 0.34 1.08 4.54
CA ALA A 84 0.72 -0.17 3.90
C ALA A 84 2.22 -0.37 4.08
N HIS A 85 2.75 -1.55 3.75
CA HIS A 85 4.19 -1.76 3.73
C HIS A 85 4.70 -2.14 2.35
N GLN A 86 5.97 -1.86 2.11
CA GLN A 86 6.66 -2.08 0.85
C GLN A 86 7.41 -3.39 0.82
N ASP A 87 7.83 -3.83 2.00
CA ASP A 87 8.65 -5.02 2.15
C ASP A 87 7.83 -6.30 2.03
N VAL A 88 8.55 -7.36 1.87
CA VAL A 88 8.00 -8.72 1.73
C VAL A 88 8.91 -9.72 2.46
N VAL A 89 8.34 -10.83 2.92
CA VAL A 89 9.13 -11.97 3.38
C VAL A 89 9.85 -12.63 2.20
N PRO A 90 10.95 -13.36 2.44
CA PRO A 90 11.61 -14.17 1.40
C PRO A 90 10.62 -15.12 0.70
N GLU A 91 10.88 -15.42 -0.55
CA GLU A 91 10.04 -16.31 -1.37
C GLU A 91 10.01 -17.76 -0.89
N GLY A 92 10.99 -18.18 -0.09
CA GLY A 92 11.16 -19.58 0.31
C GLY A 92 11.69 -20.44 -0.84
N ASP A 93 11.12 -21.62 -1.00
CA ASP A 93 11.51 -22.56 -2.07
C ASP A 93 10.88 -22.17 -3.42
N PRO A 94 11.66 -21.66 -4.39
CA PRO A 94 11.13 -21.21 -5.68
C PRO A 94 10.45 -22.31 -6.50
N GLU A 95 10.79 -23.58 -6.29
CA GLU A 95 10.21 -24.71 -7.03
C GLU A 95 8.77 -25.00 -6.62
N LYS A 96 8.32 -24.46 -5.50
CA LYS A 96 6.92 -24.58 -5.02
C LYS A 96 5.98 -23.54 -5.59
N TRP A 97 6.47 -22.58 -6.35
CA TRP A 97 5.67 -21.54 -6.97
C TRP A 97 5.16 -21.98 -8.33
N THR A 98 3.87 -21.72 -8.62
CA THR A 98 3.28 -21.95 -9.96
C THR A 98 3.92 -21.05 -11.01
N TYR A 99 4.23 -19.81 -10.65
CA TYR A 99 4.97 -18.84 -11.45
C TYR A 99 6.13 -18.29 -10.62
N PRO A 100 7.23 -17.80 -11.23
CA PRO A 100 8.34 -17.25 -10.46
C PRO A 100 7.89 -16.19 -9.46
N PRO A 101 8.39 -16.20 -8.21
CA PRO A 101 7.86 -15.41 -7.10
C PRO A 101 7.86 -13.88 -7.34
N TYR A 102 8.74 -13.39 -8.17
CA TYR A 102 8.82 -11.96 -8.51
C TYR A 102 8.51 -11.69 -10.00
N SER A 103 7.73 -12.57 -10.65
CA SER A 103 7.38 -12.36 -12.06
C SER A 103 6.26 -11.33 -12.27
N GLY A 104 5.37 -11.16 -11.29
CA GLY A 104 4.15 -10.37 -11.45
C GLY A 104 3.28 -10.92 -12.58
N THR A 105 3.19 -12.24 -12.72
CA THR A 105 2.40 -12.87 -13.77
C THR A 105 0.91 -12.62 -13.57
N ILE A 106 0.24 -12.12 -14.60
CA ILE A 106 -1.23 -12.02 -14.63
C ILE A 106 -1.77 -13.23 -15.37
N ALA A 107 -2.41 -14.14 -14.66
CA ALA A 107 -2.99 -15.36 -15.20
C ALA A 107 -4.19 -15.81 -14.38
N ASP A 108 -5.16 -16.46 -15.00
CA ASP A 108 -6.34 -17.04 -14.36
C ASP A 108 -7.13 -16.02 -13.49
N GLY A 109 -7.18 -14.75 -13.93
CA GLY A 109 -7.85 -13.67 -13.22
C GLY A 109 -7.16 -13.25 -11.90
N LYS A 110 -5.88 -13.57 -11.75
CA LYS A 110 -5.05 -13.29 -10.56
C LYS A 110 -3.72 -12.67 -10.94
N ILE A 111 -3.12 -11.95 -10.00
CA ILE A 111 -1.74 -11.48 -10.06
C ILE A 111 -0.92 -12.37 -9.15
N TRP A 112 0.04 -13.08 -9.74
CA TRP A 112 0.86 -14.06 -9.05
C TRP A 112 2.20 -13.45 -8.66
N GLY A 113 2.57 -13.63 -7.40
CA GLY A 113 3.89 -13.28 -6.91
C GLY A 113 3.92 -12.87 -5.44
N ARG A 114 5.12 -12.84 -4.87
CA ARG A 114 5.37 -12.40 -3.49
C ARG A 114 5.03 -10.91 -3.36
N GLY A 115 4.21 -10.56 -2.35
CA GLY A 115 3.76 -9.19 -2.13
C GLY A 115 2.51 -8.79 -2.93
N SER A 116 1.95 -9.66 -3.81
CA SER A 116 0.75 -9.34 -4.58
C SER A 116 -0.50 -9.16 -3.72
N SER A 117 -0.53 -9.74 -2.52
CA SER A 117 -1.61 -9.58 -1.54
C SER A 117 -1.12 -8.79 -0.33
N ASP A 118 -0.01 -9.20 0.24
CA ASP A 118 0.60 -8.69 1.45
C ASP A 118 1.94 -8.00 1.12
N CYS A 119 2.05 -6.64 1.11
CA CYS A 119 0.87 -5.75 1.19
C CYS A 119 0.91 -4.72 0.05
N LYS A 120 1.67 -4.99 -1.05
CA LYS A 120 1.77 -4.08 -2.20
C LYS A 120 0.42 -3.80 -2.86
N SER A 121 -0.55 -4.72 -2.74
CA SER A 121 -1.91 -4.49 -3.23
C SER A 121 -2.55 -3.26 -2.60
N ASN A 122 -2.41 -3.08 -1.28
CA ASN A 122 -2.95 -1.93 -0.57
C ASN A 122 -2.21 -0.65 -0.99
N LEU A 123 -0.87 -0.70 -1.04
CA LEU A 123 -0.04 0.43 -1.46
C LEU A 123 -0.42 0.91 -2.86
N ILE A 124 -0.49 0.00 -3.83
CA ILE A 124 -0.87 0.31 -5.21
C ILE A 124 -2.33 0.82 -5.26
N GLY A 125 -3.25 0.18 -4.52
CA GLY A 125 -4.65 0.62 -4.47
C GLY A 125 -4.81 2.05 -3.93
N HIS A 126 -4.03 2.44 -2.93
CA HIS A 126 -4.02 3.81 -2.43
C HIS A 126 -3.52 4.80 -3.49
N LEU A 127 -2.40 4.49 -4.16
CA LEU A 127 -1.82 5.35 -5.19
C LEU A 127 -2.72 5.47 -6.41
N GLU A 128 -3.34 4.38 -6.88
CA GLU A 128 -4.34 4.38 -7.96
C GLU A 128 -5.51 5.34 -7.64
N ALA A 129 -6.03 5.23 -6.41
CA ALA A 129 -7.16 6.07 -5.99
C ALA A 129 -6.77 7.56 -5.94
N VAL A 130 -5.60 7.87 -5.39
CA VAL A 130 -5.13 9.25 -5.26
C VAL A 130 -4.77 9.84 -6.63
N GLU A 131 -4.06 9.11 -7.49
CA GLU A 131 -3.72 9.54 -8.86
C GLU A 131 -4.98 9.86 -9.65
N ALA A 132 -5.98 8.98 -9.63
CA ALA A 132 -7.24 9.17 -10.33
C ALA A 132 -8.06 10.37 -9.79
N LEU A 133 -7.97 10.68 -8.52
CA LEU A 133 -8.60 11.86 -7.93
C LEU A 133 -7.86 13.13 -8.35
N LEU A 134 -6.53 13.12 -8.37
CA LEU A 134 -5.70 14.24 -8.80
C LEU A 134 -5.90 14.55 -10.28
N GLU A 135 -6.01 13.54 -11.15
CA GLU A 135 -6.33 13.71 -12.58
C GLU A 135 -7.63 14.50 -12.79
N LYS A 136 -8.57 14.41 -11.88
CA LYS A 136 -9.85 15.13 -11.92
C LYS A 136 -9.82 16.47 -11.19
N GLY A 137 -8.66 16.86 -10.68
CA GLY A 137 -8.53 18.11 -9.93
C GLY A 137 -9.29 18.09 -8.60
N TYR A 138 -9.47 16.89 -7.99
CA TYR A 138 -10.10 16.79 -6.69
C TYR A 138 -9.20 17.39 -5.61
N GLU A 139 -9.80 18.15 -4.71
CA GLU A 139 -9.15 18.70 -3.52
C GLU A 139 -9.86 18.13 -2.28
N PRO A 140 -9.17 17.40 -1.37
CA PRO A 140 -9.79 16.87 -0.18
C PRO A 140 -10.15 17.97 0.82
N ASP A 141 -11.20 17.77 1.60
CA ASP A 141 -11.62 18.72 2.64
C ASP A 141 -10.77 18.64 3.91
N TYR A 142 -10.01 17.56 4.08
CA TYR A 142 -9.11 17.28 5.21
C TYR A 142 -7.79 16.71 4.69
N ASP A 143 -6.76 16.79 5.51
CA ASP A 143 -5.45 16.27 5.15
C ASP A 143 -5.46 14.74 5.06
N LEU A 144 -4.83 14.20 4.01
CA LEU A 144 -4.61 12.77 3.83
C LEU A 144 -3.11 12.47 3.91
N TYR A 145 -2.79 11.47 4.69
CA TYR A 145 -1.43 10.92 4.78
C TYR A 145 -1.40 9.50 4.24
N LEU A 146 -0.35 9.17 3.47
CA LEU A 146 -0.06 7.82 3.03
C LEU A 146 1.28 7.44 3.64
N SER A 147 1.31 6.43 4.50
CA SER A 147 2.53 5.96 5.17
C SER A 147 2.87 4.56 4.69
N TYR A 148 4.02 4.41 4.03
CA TYR A 148 4.48 3.15 3.49
C TYR A 148 5.76 2.71 4.20
N GLY A 149 5.61 1.76 5.13
CA GLY A 149 6.70 1.14 5.88
C GLY A 149 7.57 0.21 5.04
N TYR A 150 8.69 -0.25 5.59
CA TYR A 150 9.65 -1.11 4.88
C TYR A 150 10.24 -2.25 5.72
N MET A 151 9.84 -2.41 6.95
CA MET A 151 10.30 -3.45 7.88
C MET A 151 9.12 -4.10 8.60
N GLU A 152 7.93 -4.07 8.00
CA GLU A 152 6.72 -4.58 8.65
C GLU A 152 6.85 -6.06 8.94
N GLU A 153 7.28 -6.85 7.99
CA GLU A 153 7.42 -8.31 8.03
C GLU A 153 8.39 -8.83 9.12
N VAL A 154 9.24 -7.97 9.64
CA VAL A 154 10.25 -8.33 10.66
C VAL A 154 10.19 -7.50 11.93
N ALA A 155 9.59 -6.31 11.89
CA ALA A 155 9.50 -5.37 13.01
C ALA A 155 8.09 -4.86 13.30
N GLY A 156 7.11 -5.25 12.46
CA GLY A 156 5.76 -4.71 12.51
C GLY A 156 5.72 -3.21 12.22
N GLY A 157 4.63 -2.57 12.56
CA GLY A 157 4.42 -1.13 12.35
C GLY A 157 5.25 -0.20 13.24
N LYS A 158 6.30 -0.68 13.92
CA LYS A 158 7.06 0.11 14.89
C LYS A 158 7.71 1.34 14.26
N ILE A 159 8.39 1.18 13.12
CA ILE A 159 9.11 2.26 12.45
C ILE A 159 8.16 3.37 11.99
N PRO A 160 7.12 3.09 11.19
CA PRO A 160 6.17 4.13 10.82
C PRO A 160 5.45 4.74 12.03
N ALA A 161 5.15 3.96 13.07
CA ALA A 161 4.52 4.49 14.28
C ALA A 161 5.42 5.47 15.03
N GLU A 162 6.73 5.24 15.10
CA GLU A 162 7.70 6.16 15.71
C GLU A 162 7.82 7.45 14.90
N THR A 163 7.89 7.35 13.57
CA THR A 163 7.89 8.50 12.65
C THR A 163 6.64 9.36 12.86
N LEU A 164 5.46 8.73 12.77
CA LEU A 164 4.18 9.42 12.91
C LEU A 164 3.99 10.05 14.30
N ARG A 165 4.46 9.39 15.36
CA ARG A 165 4.45 9.96 16.73
C ARG A 165 5.28 11.25 16.79
N GLY A 166 6.42 11.29 16.10
CA GLY A 166 7.29 12.47 16.03
C GLY A 166 6.62 13.69 15.42
N THR A 167 5.63 13.50 14.54
CA THR A 167 4.88 14.61 13.91
C THR A 167 3.92 15.32 14.88
N GLY A 168 3.49 14.67 15.95
CA GLY A 168 2.46 15.21 16.87
C GLY A 168 1.04 15.24 16.29
N ILE A 169 0.83 14.74 15.09
CA ILE A 169 -0.48 14.73 14.40
C ILE A 169 -1.40 13.74 15.10
N ARG A 170 -2.67 14.16 15.29
CA ARG A 170 -3.74 13.29 15.73
C ARG A 170 -4.63 12.96 14.55
N PHE A 171 -4.62 11.72 14.11
CA PHE A 171 -5.47 11.24 13.03
C PHE A 171 -6.89 10.99 13.51
N GLY A 172 -7.88 11.34 12.68
CA GLY A 172 -9.29 11.06 12.91
C GLY A 172 -9.66 9.62 12.61
N ALA A 173 -8.95 9.02 11.64
CA ALA A 173 -9.04 7.61 11.31
C ALA A 173 -7.70 7.12 10.75
N VAL A 174 -7.43 5.84 10.97
CA VAL A 174 -6.29 5.12 10.41
C VAL A 174 -6.84 3.88 9.71
N LEU A 175 -6.47 3.70 8.45
CA LEU A 175 -6.73 2.48 7.69
C LEU A 175 -5.39 1.82 7.41
N ASP A 176 -5.22 0.63 7.95
CA ASP A 176 -4.05 -0.21 7.77
C ASP A 176 -4.44 -1.47 6.98
N GLU A 177 -3.54 -2.40 6.86
CA GLU A 177 -3.79 -3.67 6.23
C GLU A 177 -4.65 -4.60 7.09
N GLY A 178 -5.13 -5.69 6.49
CA GLY A 178 -5.87 -6.75 7.17
C GLY A 178 -7.22 -7.02 6.51
N GLY A 179 -7.95 -7.97 7.09
CA GLY A 179 -9.22 -8.39 6.55
C GLY A 179 -9.07 -9.17 5.23
N GLY A 180 -9.97 -8.90 4.31
CA GLY A 180 -9.98 -9.49 2.97
C GLY A 180 -11.38 -9.87 2.52
N VAL A 181 -11.50 -10.16 1.23
CA VAL A 181 -12.76 -10.68 0.65
C VAL A 181 -12.77 -12.19 0.79
N ARG A 182 -13.78 -12.71 1.45
CA ARG A 182 -13.97 -14.15 1.68
C ARG A 182 -15.29 -14.62 1.09
N PRO A 183 -15.41 -15.91 0.71
CA PRO A 183 -16.69 -16.48 0.33
C PRO A 183 -17.69 -16.32 1.47
N GLY A 184 -18.91 -15.91 1.17
CA GLY A 184 -19.96 -15.79 2.17
C GLY A 184 -20.34 -17.14 2.79
N SER A 185 -20.13 -18.24 2.08
CA SER A 185 -20.29 -19.61 2.59
C SER A 185 -19.47 -19.88 3.87
N ASP A 186 -18.31 -19.24 4.04
CA ASP A 186 -17.50 -19.35 5.26
C ASP A 186 -18.23 -18.80 6.50
N TYR A 187 -19.27 -18.01 6.26
CA TYR A 187 -20.11 -17.36 7.28
C TYR A 187 -21.58 -17.78 7.20
N GLY A 188 -21.89 -18.85 6.43
CA GLY A 188 -23.27 -19.33 6.25
C GLY A 188 -24.14 -18.43 5.36
N ILE A 189 -23.52 -17.62 4.50
CA ILE A 189 -24.21 -16.75 3.54
C ILE A 189 -23.82 -17.18 2.12
N ASP A 190 -24.72 -17.87 1.45
CA ASP A 190 -24.45 -18.36 0.09
C ASP A 190 -24.46 -17.22 -0.95
N ASP A 191 -23.76 -17.45 -2.06
CA ASP A 191 -23.73 -16.62 -3.27
C ASP A 191 -23.27 -15.15 -3.05
N LYS A 192 -22.51 -14.85 -1.98
CA LYS A 192 -21.97 -13.52 -1.70
C LYS A 192 -20.49 -13.58 -1.36
N ALA A 193 -19.79 -12.51 -1.69
CA ALA A 193 -18.48 -12.21 -1.15
C ALA A 193 -18.64 -11.24 0.03
N LEU A 194 -17.93 -11.48 1.12
CA LEU A 194 -17.92 -10.64 2.30
C LEU A 194 -16.55 -9.99 2.46
N CYS A 195 -16.54 -8.70 2.67
CA CYS A 195 -15.35 -7.98 3.11
C CYS A 195 -15.47 -7.75 4.62
N THR A 196 -14.53 -8.28 5.38
CA THR A 196 -14.48 -8.05 6.82
C THR A 196 -13.66 -6.79 7.10
N ILE A 197 -14.18 -5.90 7.93
CA ILE A 197 -13.48 -4.71 8.41
C ILE A 197 -13.22 -4.91 9.90
N GLY A 198 -11.93 -5.02 10.26
CA GLY A 198 -11.52 -5.02 11.67
C GLY A 198 -11.70 -3.62 12.25
N LEU A 199 -12.31 -3.52 13.42
CA LEU A 199 -12.41 -2.28 14.16
C LEU A 199 -11.69 -2.45 15.49
N CYS A 200 -10.74 -1.56 15.78
CA CYS A 200 -10.08 -1.49 17.09
C CYS A 200 -9.27 -2.75 17.43
N GLU A 201 -8.30 -3.10 16.63
CA GLU A 201 -7.26 -4.01 17.09
C GLU A 201 -6.33 -3.30 18.07
N LYS A 202 -5.91 -4.05 19.08
CA LYS A 202 -4.95 -3.60 20.04
C LYS A 202 -3.93 -4.70 20.26
N GLY A 203 -2.70 -4.46 19.79
CA GLY A 203 -1.53 -5.26 20.12
C GLY A 203 -0.98 -4.94 21.50
#